data_ef78a44c1a92d5c226b4b873489e98f7
#
_entry.id   ef78a44c1a92d5c226b4b873489e98f7
#
_cell.length_a   1.000
_cell.length_b   1.000
_cell.length_c   1.000
_cell.angle_alpha   90.00
_cell.angle_beta   90.00
_cell.angle_gamma   90.00
#
_symmetry.space_group_name_H-M   'P 1'
#
loop_
_entity.id
_entity.type
_entity.pdbx_description
1 polymer ?
#
loop_
_entity_poly.entity_id
_entity_poly.type
_entity_poly.pdbx_seq_one_letter_code
_entity_poly.pdbx_strand_id
1 'polypeptide(L)'
;MKQIKLAMSALVLAMGVGGGAANAATNTAPTLSPADFEKAKTMYFQRCAGCHGVLRKGATGKNLEPENTLKKGTKRLSRIIELGTEGGMNNFDDLFSKEEIDILAKYIQMEPPVPPEMSLQMMKDRTKEYIAPKDYPSKPLHGRNWENFFVVIERDAGKAAIIDGDKHEIVAHIDTGYAVHVIKGTEHHKTGHPDDAIGRFWYTIGRDGKVNKIDLWQTPDKMLVAETQMAYDARDIAVS
;
A
#
# COMPACT_ATOMS: atom_id res chain seq x y z
N MET A 1 85.16 52.64 -17.47
CA MET A 1 83.72 52.35 -17.81
C MET A 1 83.30 51.14 -16.98
N LYS A 2 82.51 51.39 -15.91
CA LYS A 2 82.09 50.35 -14.95
C LYS A 2 80.71 49.87 -15.40
N GLN A 3 80.59 48.59 -15.66
CA GLN A 3 79.30 47.91 -15.95
C GLN A 3 78.61 47.59 -14.64
N ILE A 4 77.43 48.11 -14.48
CA ILE A 4 76.51 47.82 -13.37
C ILE A 4 75.66 46.64 -13.79
N LYS A 5 75.83 45.50 -13.08
CA LYS A 5 74.89 44.33 -13.25
C LYS A 5 73.68 44.53 -12.37
N LEU A 6 72.57 44.71 -13.01
CA LEU A 6 71.24 44.72 -12.34
C LEU A 6 70.83 43.25 -12.06
N ALA A 7 70.67 42.91 -10.81
CA ALA A 7 70.13 41.63 -10.39
C ALA A 7 68.58 41.81 -10.27
N MET A 8 67.87 41.23 -11.17
CA MET A 8 66.39 41.11 -11.02
C MET A 8 66.03 39.89 -10.17
N SER A 9 65.60 40.15 -8.95
CA SER A 9 65.00 39.13 -8.09
C SER A 9 63.56 38.90 -8.52
N ALA A 10 63.27 37.73 -9.09
CA ALA A 10 61.92 37.30 -9.38
C ALA A 10 61.28 36.75 -8.10
N LEU A 11 60.33 37.48 -7.56
CA LEU A 11 59.44 37.03 -6.47
C LEU A 11 58.36 36.13 -7.03
N VAL A 12 58.52 34.80 -6.88
CA VAL A 12 57.46 33.83 -7.24
C VAL A 12 56.45 33.79 -6.13
N LEU A 13 55.30 34.43 -6.37
CA LEU A 13 54.12 34.35 -5.49
C LEU A 13 53.43 33.00 -5.74
N ALA A 14 53.68 31.98 -4.88
CA ALA A 14 52.96 30.73 -4.92
C ALA A 14 51.54 30.95 -4.38
N MET A 15 50.58 31.18 -5.30
CA MET A 15 49.17 31.09 -4.95
C MET A 15 48.82 29.62 -4.72
N GLY A 16 48.74 29.21 -3.45
CA GLY A 16 48.19 27.94 -3.05
C GLY A 16 46.70 27.89 -3.40
N VAL A 17 46.36 27.22 -4.48
CA VAL A 17 44.97 26.83 -4.77
C VAL A 17 44.64 25.72 -3.80
N GLY A 18 44.10 26.10 -2.65
CA GLY A 18 43.44 25.18 -1.75
C GLY A 18 42.21 24.59 -2.42
N GLY A 19 42.37 23.53 -3.18
CA GLY A 19 41.29 22.72 -3.68
C GLY A 19 40.60 22.07 -2.48
N GLY A 20 39.59 22.73 -1.96
CA GLY A 20 38.62 22.07 -1.07
C GLY A 20 37.95 20.95 -1.86
N ALA A 21 38.44 19.72 -1.69
CA ALA A 21 37.72 18.55 -2.10
C ALA A 21 36.38 18.59 -1.33
N ALA A 22 35.33 19.06 -2.02
CA ALA A 22 33.99 18.83 -1.55
C ALA A 22 33.85 17.31 -1.49
N ASN A 23 33.94 16.75 -0.28
CA ASN A 23 33.50 15.40 -0.01
C ASN A 23 32.01 15.35 -0.40
N ALA A 24 31.72 14.95 -1.63
CA ALA A 24 30.44 14.41 -1.99
C ALA A 24 30.30 13.18 -1.10
N ALA A 25 29.61 13.34 0.03
CA ALA A 25 29.19 12.21 0.84
C ALA A 25 28.44 11.29 -0.12
N THR A 26 29.04 10.19 -0.50
CA THR A 26 28.35 9.10 -1.17
C THR A 26 27.30 8.64 -0.17
N ASN A 27 26.05 9.10 -0.37
CA ASN A 27 24.93 8.67 0.43
C ASN A 27 24.69 7.19 0.15
N THR A 28 25.45 6.34 0.84
CA THR A 28 25.30 4.89 0.76
C THR A 28 23.94 4.54 1.35
N ALA A 29 23.19 3.67 0.69
CA ALA A 29 21.92 3.19 1.21
C ALA A 29 22.10 2.57 2.59
N PRO A 30 21.25 2.89 3.55
CA PRO A 30 21.31 2.26 4.87
C PRO A 30 21.03 0.77 4.75
N THR A 31 21.52 0.00 5.72
CA THR A 31 21.27 -1.44 5.81
C THR A 31 20.17 -1.74 6.83
N LEU A 32 19.41 -2.79 6.59
CA LEU A 32 18.42 -3.35 7.52
C LEU A 32 18.74 -4.82 7.78
N SER A 33 18.35 -5.33 8.95
CA SER A 33 18.31 -6.77 9.16
C SER A 33 17.29 -7.42 8.22
N PRO A 34 17.40 -8.71 7.88
CA PRO A 34 16.39 -9.38 7.06
C PRO A 34 14.97 -9.29 7.64
N ALA A 35 14.85 -9.38 8.96
CA ALA A 35 13.56 -9.26 9.65
C ALA A 35 12.98 -7.84 9.52
N ASP A 36 13.80 -6.80 9.72
CA ASP A 36 13.36 -5.40 9.58
C ASP A 36 13.04 -5.08 8.13
N PHE A 37 13.77 -5.65 7.17
CA PHE A 37 13.48 -5.46 5.75
C PHE A 37 12.09 -6.01 5.39
N GLU A 38 11.76 -7.24 5.80
CA GLU A 38 10.44 -7.83 5.53
C GLU A 38 9.32 -7.10 6.29
N LYS A 39 9.59 -6.64 7.50
CA LYS A 39 8.66 -5.80 8.27
C LYS A 39 8.39 -4.49 7.54
N ALA A 40 9.43 -3.76 7.14
CA ALA A 40 9.30 -2.50 6.42
C ALA A 40 8.62 -2.67 5.06
N LYS A 41 8.94 -3.73 4.34
CA LYS A 41 8.29 -4.11 3.09
C LYS A 41 6.79 -4.28 3.27
N THR A 42 6.36 -5.02 4.29
CA THR A 42 4.95 -5.20 4.63
C THR A 42 4.26 -3.88 4.93
N MET A 43 4.84 -3.06 5.81
CA MET A 43 4.31 -1.73 6.17
C MET A 43 4.21 -0.81 4.95
N TYR A 44 5.24 -0.80 4.08
CA TYR A 44 5.24 0.00 2.85
C TYR A 44 4.10 -0.39 1.92
N PHE A 45 3.94 -1.67 1.64
CA PHE A 45 2.87 -2.16 0.76
C PHE A 45 1.48 -1.88 1.33
N GLN A 46 1.32 -2.00 2.63
CA GLN A 46 0.03 -1.76 3.29
C GLN A 46 -0.36 -0.27 3.33
N ARG A 47 0.61 0.64 3.49
CA ARG A 47 0.33 2.05 3.83
C ARG A 47 0.87 3.07 2.83
N CYS A 48 1.94 2.77 2.13
CA CYS A 48 2.69 3.73 1.31
C CYS A 48 2.52 3.51 -0.20
N ALA A 49 2.51 2.24 -0.64
CA ALA A 49 2.52 1.87 -2.05
C ALA A 49 1.31 2.43 -2.82
N GLY A 50 0.15 2.54 -2.17
CA GLY A 50 -1.05 3.10 -2.79
C GLY A 50 -0.91 4.54 -3.28
N CYS A 51 -0.04 5.35 -2.68
CA CYS A 51 0.25 6.71 -3.12
C CYS A 51 1.59 6.83 -3.84
N HIS A 52 2.61 6.08 -3.40
CA HIS A 52 3.97 6.20 -3.91
C HIS A 52 4.32 5.17 -4.98
N GLY A 53 3.42 4.23 -5.26
CA GLY A 53 3.61 3.14 -6.21
C GLY A 53 4.44 1.98 -5.63
N VAL A 54 4.18 0.78 -6.13
CA VAL A 54 4.86 -0.46 -5.71
C VAL A 54 6.37 -0.37 -5.97
N LEU A 55 6.75 0.17 -7.14
CA LEU A 55 8.15 0.41 -7.54
C LEU A 55 8.67 1.78 -7.12
N ARG A 56 7.96 2.50 -6.24
CA ARG A 56 8.34 3.82 -5.71
C ARG A 56 8.48 4.94 -6.73
N LYS A 57 8.04 4.73 -7.98
CA LYS A 57 8.10 5.75 -9.05
C LYS A 57 7.16 6.92 -8.86
N GLY A 58 6.32 6.87 -7.83
CA GLY A 58 5.27 7.83 -7.58
C GLY A 58 3.94 7.43 -8.25
N ALA A 59 2.87 8.04 -7.76
CA ALA A 59 1.53 8.01 -8.33
C ALA A 59 0.82 9.31 -7.91
N THR A 60 -0.10 9.29 -6.93
CA THR A 60 -0.62 10.51 -6.30
C THR A 60 0.40 11.14 -5.34
N GLY A 61 1.27 10.30 -4.73
CA GLY A 61 2.41 10.72 -3.91
C GLY A 61 3.69 10.87 -4.75
N LYS A 62 4.69 11.51 -4.14
CA LYS A 62 5.99 11.77 -4.80
C LYS A 62 6.76 10.48 -5.08
N ASN A 63 7.61 10.52 -6.08
CA ASN A 63 8.61 9.50 -6.37
C ASN A 63 9.57 9.32 -5.17
N LEU A 64 9.71 8.07 -4.72
CA LEU A 64 10.56 7.63 -3.59
C LEU A 64 11.70 6.70 -4.06
N GLU A 65 12.11 6.75 -5.32
CA GLU A 65 13.30 6.03 -5.78
C GLU A 65 14.54 6.47 -5.00
N PRO A 66 15.54 5.59 -4.83
CA PRO A 66 16.71 5.85 -3.96
C PRO A 66 17.42 7.17 -4.27
N GLU A 67 17.52 7.56 -5.54
CA GLU A 67 18.14 8.83 -5.93
C GLU A 67 17.49 10.07 -5.29
N ASN A 68 16.19 10.00 -4.96
CA ASN A 68 15.43 11.07 -4.32
C ASN A 68 15.43 10.97 -2.80
N THR A 69 15.44 9.75 -2.27
CA THR A 69 15.37 9.51 -0.82
C THR A 69 16.72 9.60 -0.14
N LEU A 70 17.79 9.10 -0.77
CA LEU A 70 19.16 9.21 -0.27
C LEU A 70 19.60 10.66 -0.04
N LYS A 71 19.21 11.58 -0.92
CA LYS A 71 19.49 13.02 -0.77
C LYS A 71 18.87 13.63 0.50
N LYS A 72 17.78 13.05 1.00
CA LYS A 72 17.10 13.51 2.20
C LYS A 72 17.68 12.90 3.48
N GLY A 73 18.14 11.66 3.39
CA GLY A 73 18.68 10.88 4.50
C GLY A 73 17.61 10.44 5.51
N THR A 74 17.94 9.42 6.29
CA THR A 74 17.01 8.74 7.21
C THR A 74 16.30 9.70 8.16
N LYS A 75 17.05 10.59 8.84
CA LYS A 75 16.50 11.51 9.84
C LYS A 75 15.38 12.41 9.28
N ARG A 76 15.58 12.96 8.08
CA ARG A 76 14.56 13.82 7.45
C ARG A 76 13.37 13.00 6.96
N LEU A 77 13.61 11.81 6.42
CA LEU A 77 12.56 10.92 5.97
C LEU A 77 11.72 10.42 7.15
N SER A 78 12.33 10.04 8.27
CA SER A 78 11.60 9.66 9.50
C SER A 78 10.67 10.79 9.94
N ARG A 79 11.17 12.04 9.98
CA ARG A 79 10.34 13.18 10.35
C ARG A 79 9.17 13.41 9.37
N ILE A 80 9.39 13.21 8.07
CA ILE A 80 8.32 13.34 7.08
C ILE A 80 7.25 12.25 7.27
N ILE A 81 7.67 11.03 7.56
CA ILE A 81 6.75 9.92 7.83
C ILE A 81 5.98 10.16 9.13
N GLU A 82 6.68 10.58 10.18
CA GLU A 82 6.09 10.88 11.49
C GLU A 82 5.01 11.98 11.40
N LEU A 83 5.34 13.11 10.82
CA LEU A 83 4.52 14.32 10.86
C LEU A 83 3.66 14.56 9.62
N GLY A 84 3.86 13.77 8.56
CA GLY A 84 3.21 14.06 7.28
C GLY A 84 3.77 15.30 6.57
N THR A 85 3.02 15.81 5.61
CA THR A 85 3.35 17.04 4.87
C THR A 85 2.12 17.89 4.59
N GLU A 86 2.29 19.20 4.49
CA GLU A 86 1.24 20.13 4.05
C GLU A 86 0.69 19.80 2.66
N GLY A 87 1.46 19.05 1.86
CA GLY A 87 1.07 18.60 0.51
C GLY A 87 0.15 17.38 0.48
N GLY A 88 -0.44 16.97 1.62
CA GLY A 88 -1.46 15.92 1.68
C GLY A 88 -0.96 14.52 2.03
N MET A 89 0.29 14.35 2.45
CA MET A 89 0.74 13.11 3.08
C MET A 89 0.33 13.13 4.55
N ASN A 90 -0.42 12.13 4.99
CA ASN A 90 -0.82 11.97 6.38
C ASN A 90 0.40 11.75 7.29
N ASN A 91 0.26 12.07 8.57
CA ASN A 91 1.15 11.63 9.63
C ASN A 91 0.94 10.13 9.92
N PHE A 92 1.97 9.47 10.44
CA PHE A 92 1.94 8.05 10.77
C PHE A 92 2.43 7.78 12.20
N ASP A 93 2.57 8.80 13.05
CA ASP A 93 2.99 8.68 14.44
C ASP A 93 1.95 7.98 15.33
N ASP A 94 0.67 8.06 14.96
CA ASP A 94 -0.41 7.32 15.63
C ASP A 94 -0.45 5.83 15.23
N LEU A 95 0.19 5.47 14.11
CA LEU A 95 0.09 4.13 13.52
C LEU A 95 1.35 3.30 13.71
N PHE A 96 2.51 3.95 13.70
CA PHE A 96 3.83 3.32 13.76
C PHE A 96 4.65 3.85 14.93
N SER A 97 5.38 2.95 15.59
CA SER A 97 6.37 3.37 16.59
C SER A 97 7.53 4.13 15.93
N LYS A 98 8.32 4.84 16.73
CA LYS A 98 9.50 5.56 16.21
C LYS A 98 10.52 4.64 15.57
N GLU A 99 10.67 3.43 16.08
CA GLU A 99 11.53 2.38 15.54
C GLU A 99 11.02 1.91 14.17
N GLU A 100 9.71 1.73 14.03
CA GLU A 100 9.08 1.35 12.76
C GLU A 100 9.20 2.46 11.71
N ILE A 101 9.03 3.71 12.11
CA ILE A 101 9.25 4.88 11.26
C ILE A 101 10.70 4.95 10.78
N ASP A 102 11.69 4.68 11.67
CA ASP A 102 13.10 4.65 11.30
C ASP A 102 13.42 3.51 10.32
N ILE A 103 12.87 2.32 10.57
CA ILE A 103 12.97 1.17 9.67
C ILE A 103 12.37 1.50 8.29
N LEU A 104 11.18 2.09 8.23
CA LEU A 104 10.55 2.53 6.98
C LEU A 104 11.40 3.58 6.26
N ALA A 105 11.92 4.57 6.98
CA ALA A 105 12.78 5.61 6.42
C ALA A 105 14.07 5.04 5.82
N LYS A 106 14.65 4.03 6.44
CA LYS A 106 15.80 3.29 5.89
C LYS A 106 15.41 2.46 4.67
N TYR A 107 14.30 1.75 4.76
CA TYR A 107 13.79 0.89 3.70
C TYR A 107 13.55 1.64 2.39
N ILE A 108 12.96 2.84 2.43
CA ILE A 108 12.69 3.61 1.21
C ILE A 108 13.94 4.22 0.57
N GLN A 109 15.10 4.13 1.21
CA GLN A 109 16.40 4.53 0.66
C GLN A 109 17.15 3.37 -0.02
N MET A 110 16.65 2.14 0.13
CA MET A 110 17.17 0.95 -0.54
C MET A 110 16.46 0.77 -1.88
N GLU A 111 17.06 -0.02 -2.79
CA GLU A 111 16.39 -0.37 -4.05
C GLU A 111 15.03 -1.01 -3.76
N PRO A 112 13.98 -0.60 -4.49
CA PRO A 112 12.67 -1.22 -4.33
C PRO A 112 12.76 -2.70 -4.72
N PRO A 113 12.20 -3.61 -3.91
CA PRO A 113 12.14 -5.00 -4.30
C PRO A 113 11.32 -5.12 -5.58
N VAL A 114 11.76 -5.97 -6.48
CA VAL A 114 10.93 -6.35 -7.63
C VAL A 114 9.64 -6.93 -7.06
N PRO A 115 8.46 -6.42 -7.42
CA PRO A 115 7.22 -7.00 -6.94
C PRO A 115 7.19 -8.46 -7.35
N PRO A 116 6.84 -9.38 -6.45
CA PRO A 116 6.66 -10.75 -6.85
C PRO A 116 5.56 -10.80 -7.92
N GLU A 117 5.83 -11.48 -9.00
CA GLU A 117 4.78 -11.78 -9.98
C GLU A 117 3.67 -12.54 -9.26
N MET A 118 2.43 -12.15 -9.52
CA MET A 118 1.28 -12.83 -8.96
C MET A 118 0.74 -13.80 -10.02
N SER A 119 1.18 -15.07 -9.95
CA SER A 119 0.67 -16.11 -10.83
C SER A 119 -0.72 -16.59 -10.38
N LEU A 120 -1.47 -17.18 -11.31
CA LEU A 120 -2.76 -17.79 -10.97
C LEU A 120 -2.62 -18.87 -9.88
N GLN A 121 -1.50 -19.62 -9.88
CA GLN A 121 -1.25 -20.62 -8.85
C GLN A 121 -1.08 -19.96 -7.48
N MET A 122 -0.31 -18.87 -7.39
CA MET A 122 -0.15 -18.12 -6.15
C MET A 122 -1.48 -17.54 -5.65
N MET A 123 -2.35 -17.09 -6.54
CA MET A 123 -3.70 -16.63 -6.15
C MET A 123 -4.52 -17.78 -5.57
N LYS A 124 -4.51 -18.94 -6.23
CA LYS A 124 -5.18 -20.15 -5.73
C LYS A 124 -4.66 -20.59 -4.36
N ASP A 125 -3.34 -20.62 -4.18
CA ASP A 125 -2.70 -21.03 -2.92
C ASP A 125 -3.00 -20.07 -1.76
N ARG A 126 -3.33 -18.81 -2.08
CA ARG A 126 -3.69 -17.76 -1.11
C ARG A 126 -5.20 -17.61 -0.93
N THR A 127 -5.99 -18.35 -1.71
CA THR A 127 -7.43 -18.33 -1.56
C THR A 127 -7.83 -19.12 -0.32
N LYS A 128 -8.62 -18.49 0.51
CA LYS A 128 -9.22 -19.10 1.70
C LYS A 128 -10.73 -19.12 1.51
N GLU A 129 -11.28 -20.29 1.41
CA GLU A 129 -12.72 -20.52 1.39
C GLU A 129 -13.18 -20.78 2.83
N TYR A 130 -14.07 -19.94 3.32
CA TYR A 130 -14.73 -20.12 4.61
C TYR A 130 -15.94 -21.04 4.48
N ILE A 131 -16.62 -20.95 3.33
CA ILE A 131 -17.73 -21.80 2.92
C ILE A 131 -17.47 -22.25 1.48
N ALA A 132 -17.44 -23.55 1.27
CA ALA A 132 -17.24 -24.11 -0.07
C ALA A 132 -18.45 -23.79 -0.96
N PRO A 133 -18.27 -23.50 -2.27
CA PRO A 133 -19.39 -23.16 -3.17
C PRO A 133 -20.53 -24.17 -3.20
N LYS A 134 -20.22 -25.46 -3.06
CA LYS A 134 -21.22 -26.54 -2.99
C LYS A 134 -22.15 -26.47 -1.75
N ASP A 135 -21.72 -25.74 -0.72
CA ASP A 135 -22.42 -25.60 0.56
C ASP A 135 -23.14 -24.22 0.65
N TYR A 136 -23.18 -23.46 -0.44
CA TYR A 136 -23.93 -22.21 -0.49
C TYR A 136 -25.43 -22.46 -0.36
N PRO A 137 -26.16 -21.63 0.40
CA PRO A 137 -27.58 -21.82 0.59
C PRO A 137 -28.37 -21.58 -0.71
N SER A 138 -29.40 -22.35 -0.93
CA SER A 138 -30.34 -22.19 -2.06
C SER A 138 -31.40 -21.09 -1.83
N LYS A 139 -31.45 -20.51 -0.64
CA LYS A 139 -32.31 -19.40 -0.21
C LYS A 139 -31.68 -18.66 0.96
N PRO A 140 -32.06 -17.39 1.20
CA PRO A 140 -31.55 -16.63 2.34
C PRO A 140 -31.76 -17.38 3.67
N LEU A 141 -30.71 -17.42 4.50
CA LEU A 141 -30.74 -18.07 5.83
C LEU A 141 -31.24 -17.14 6.94
N HIS A 142 -31.60 -15.92 6.60
CA HIS A 142 -32.19 -14.93 7.52
C HIS A 142 -33.52 -14.42 6.99
N GLY A 143 -34.35 -13.89 7.90
CA GLY A 143 -35.71 -13.40 7.54
C GLY A 143 -35.75 -11.93 7.11
N ARG A 144 -34.64 -11.39 6.57
CA ARG A 144 -34.54 -10.00 6.13
C ARG A 144 -34.68 -9.88 4.62
N ASN A 145 -35.11 -8.70 4.16
CA ASN A 145 -35.15 -8.37 2.73
C ASN A 145 -33.71 -7.99 2.27
N TRP A 146 -32.94 -9.00 1.87
CA TRP A 146 -31.56 -8.83 1.42
C TRP A 146 -31.45 -7.99 0.14
N GLU A 147 -32.49 -7.88 -0.68
CA GLU A 147 -32.51 -7.05 -1.89
C GLU A 147 -32.44 -5.55 -1.55
N ASN A 148 -32.81 -5.17 -0.32
CA ASN A 148 -32.67 -3.80 0.19
C ASN A 148 -31.48 -3.67 1.18
N PHE A 149 -30.46 -4.49 1.03
CA PHE A 149 -29.22 -4.31 1.79
C PHE A 149 -28.29 -3.31 1.08
N PHE A 150 -27.64 -2.49 1.87
CA PHE A 150 -26.54 -1.63 1.44
C PHE A 150 -25.24 -2.21 1.94
N VAL A 151 -24.22 -2.20 1.08
CA VAL A 151 -22.85 -2.57 1.46
C VAL A 151 -21.99 -1.30 1.44
N VAL A 152 -21.58 -0.86 2.61
CA VAL A 152 -20.88 0.42 2.82
C VAL A 152 -19.44 0.16 3.22
N ILE A 153 -18.50 0.81 2.52
CA ILE A 153 -17.07 0.71 2.82
C ILE A 153 -16.73 1.62 4.00
N GLU A 154 -16.16 1.04 5.03
CA GLU A 154 -15.51 1.71 6.16
C GLU A 154 -13.99 1.67 5.93
N ARG A 155 -13.53 2.53 5.02
CA ARG A 155 -12.19 2.47 4.42
C ARG A 155 -11.07 2.45 5.44
N ASP A 156 -11.11 3.34 6.40
CA ASP A 156 -10.03 3.51 7.38
C ASP A 156 -10.08 2.44 8.48
N ALA A 157 -11.27 1.87 8.73
CA ALA A 157 -11.45 0.72 9.61
C ALA A 157 -11.07 -0.62 8.95
N GLY A 158 -10.88 -0.65 7.61
CA GLY A 158 -10.63 -1.88 6.86
C GLY A 158 -11.80 -2.84 6.87
N LYS A 159 -13.03 -2.31 6.86
CA LYS A 159 -14.28 -3.09 6.95
C LYS A 159 -15.28 -2.69 5.88
N ALA A 160 -16.27 -3.55 5.70
CA ALA A 160 -17.51 -3.22 5.04
C ALA A 160 -18.68 -3.46 6.02
N ALA A 161 -19.60 -2.50 6.13
CA ALA A 161 -20.82 -2.65 6.87
C ALA A 161 -21.94 -3.11 5.94
N ILE A 162 -22.68 -4.13 6.34
CA ILE A 162 -23.93 -4.55 5.68
C ILE A 162 -25.06 -3.91 6.46
N ILE A 163 -25.86 -3.09 5.80
CA ILE A 163 -26.96 -2.32 6.39
C ILE A 163 -28.30 -2.80 5.82
N ASP A 164 -29.23 -3.13 6.68
CA ASP A 164 -30.63 -3.41 6.33
C ASP A 164 -31.36 -2.09 6.06
N GLY A 165 -31.70 -1.84 4.80
CA GLY A 165 -32.38 -0.62 4.39
C GLY A 165 -33.85 -0.52 4.84
N ASP A 166 -34.48 -1.64 5.17
CA ASP A 166 -35.85 -1.62 5.69
C ASP A 166 -35.90 -1.30 7.18
N LYS A 167 -34.89 -1.78 7.93
CA LYS A 167 -34.84 -1.64 9.39
C LYS A 167 -33.89 -0.54 9.86
N HIS A 168 -33.07 0.02 8.96
CA HIS A 168 -32.06 1.04 9.24
C HIS A 168 -31.07 0.62 10.32
N GLU A 169 -30.61 -0.62 10.25
CA GLU A 169 -29.67 -1.18 11.23
C GLU A 169 -28.50 -1.90 10.55
N ILE A 170 -27.35 -1.92 11.20
CA ILE A 170 -26.19 -2.68 10.74
C ILE A 170 -26.45 -4.17 11.02
N VAL A 171 -26.36 -4.98 9.96
CA VAL A 171 -26.53 -6.43 10.00
C VAL A 171 -25.21 -7.11 10.34
N ALA A 172 -24.12 -6.66 9.71
CA ALA A 172 -22.78 -7.25 9.89
C ALA A 172 -21.68 -6.23 9.60
N HIS A 173 -20.51 -6.42 10.22
CA HIS A 173 -19.26 -5.84 9.81
C HIS A 173 -18.33 -6.96 9.30
N ILE A 174 -17.73 -6.76 8.14
CA ILE A 174 -16.87 -7.71 7.47
C ILE A 174 -15.48 -7.11 7.34
N ASP A 175 -14.46 -7.83 7.80
CA ASP A 175 -13.07 -7.43 7.63
C ASP A 175 -12.66 -7.59 6.16
N THR A 176 -12.24 -6.51 5.53
CA THR A 176 -12.01 -6.45 4.08
C THR A 176 -10.55 -6.22 3.68
N GLY A 177 -9.69 -5.89 4.59
CA GLY A 177 -8.31 -5.51 4.30
C GLY A 177 -8.09 -4.01 4.22
N TYR A 178 -6.89 -3.61 3.79
CA TYR A 178 -6.46 -2.23 3.87
C TYR A 178 -7.02 -1.34 2.75
N ALA A 179 -7.56 -0.20 3.16
CA ALA A 179 -7.96 0.89 2.26
C ALA A 179 -8.83 0.43 1.09
N VAL A 180 -9.78 -0.46 1.35
CA VAL A 180 -10.83 -0.83 0.40
C VAL A 180 -11.58 0.44 0.00
N HIS A 181 -11.81 0.62 -1.29
CA HIS A 181 -12.58 1.76 -1.81
C HIS A 181 -13.45 1.37 -3.01
N VAL A 182 -13.40 0.11 -3.39
CA VAL A 182 -14.27 -0.44 -4.43
C VAL A 182 -14.99 -1.65 -3.89
N ILE A 183 -16.29 -1.65 -4.09
CA ILE A 183 -17.16 -2.79 -3.84
C ILE A 183 -18.13 -2.91 -5.00
N LYS A 184 -18.32 -4.12 -5.51
CA LYS A 184 -19.23 -4.40 -6.62
C LYS A 184 -20.04 -5.65 -6.34
N GLY A 185 -21.35 -5.56 -6.58
CA GLY A 185 -22.24 -6.69 -6.59
C GLY A 185 -22.27 -7.39 -7.95
N THR A 186 -22.79 -8.59 -7.98
CA THR A 186 -23.08 -9.31 -9.23
C THR A 186 -24.21 -8.62 -9.98
N GLU A 187 -23.94 -8.17 -11.22
CA GLU A 187 -24.87 -7.29 -11.96
C GLU A 187 -25.64 -8.01 -13.07
N HIS A 188 -25.11 -9.08 -13.63
CA HIS A 188 -25.71 -9.73 -14.80
C HIS A 188 -25.71 -11.24 -14.69
N HIS A 189 -26.90 -11.83 -14.75
CA HIS A 189 -27.02 -13.27 -14.88
C HIS A 189 -28.18 -13.67 -15.78
N LYS A 190 -27.81 -14.34 -16.85
CA LYS A 190 -28.76 -15.02 -17.75
C LYS A 190 -28.43 -16.51 -17.86
N THR A 191 -27.69 -17.06 -16.92
CA THR A 191 -27.23 -18.46 -17.05
C THR A 191 -28.24 -19.45 -16.50
N GLY A 192 -29.23 -19.00 -15.73
CA GLY A 192 -30.24 -19.89 -15.16
C GLY A 192 -29.72 -20.76 -14.01
N HIS A 193 -28.54 -20.45 -13.49
CA HIS A 193 -27.99 -21.16 -12.33
C HIS A 193 -28.66 -20.66 -11.05
N PRO A 194 -28.99 -21.53 -10.08
CA PRO A 194 -29.65 -21.12 -8.82
C PRO A 194 -28.83 -20.13 -7.99
N ASP A 195 -27.53 -19.99 -8.26
CA ASP A 195 -26.64 -19.02 -7.62
C ASP A 195 -26.69 -17.62 -8.27
N ASP A 196 -27.51 -17.44 -9.32
CA ASP A 196 -27.57 -16.24 -10.17
C ASP A 196 -28.50 -15.15 -9.65
N ALA A 197 -28.76 -15.09 -8.35
CA ALA A 197 -29.52 -13.98 -7.79
C ALA A 197 -28.70 -12.68 -7.91
N ILE A 198 -29.14 -11.78 -8.78
CA ILE A 198 -28.52 -10.46 -8.97
C ILE A 198 -28.37 -9.77 -7.61
N GLY A 199 -27.16 -9.29 -7.32
CA GLY A 199 -26.88 -8.61 -6.06
C GLY A 199 -26.67 -9.53 -4.85
N ARG A 200 -26.72 -10.86 -5.00
CA ARG A 200 -26.43 -11.79 -3.92
C ARG A 200 -24.97 -11.73 -3.46
N PHE A 201 -24.04 -11.82 -4.42
CA PHE A 201 -22.62 -11.79 -4.13
C PHE A 201 -22.06 -10.40 -4.32
N TRP A 202 -21.25 -9.97 -3.35
CA TRP A 202 -20.51 -8.72 -3.40
C TRP A 202 -19.03 -8.98 -3.24
N TYR A 203 -18.24 -8.19 -3.95
CA TYR A 203 -16.79 -8.32 -3.95
C TYR A 203 -16.18 -6.99 -3.57
N THR A 204 -15.25 -7.01 -2.61
CA THR A 204 -14.44 -5.85 -2.25
C THR A 204 -13.02 -6.05 -2.74
N ILE A 205 -12.32 -4.97 -3.06
CA ILE A 205 -10.90 -5.01 -3.33
C ILE A 205 -10.18 -3.90 -2.56
N GLY A 206 -9.14 -4.29 -1.81
CA GLY A 206 -8.28 -3.40 -1.07
C GLY A 206 -7.05 -2.98 -1.87
N ARG A 207 -6.41 -1.89 -1.45
CA ARG A 207 -5.12 -1.47 -2.02
C ARG A 207 -4.01 -2.47 -1.76
N ASP A 208 -4.14 -3.29 -0.75
CA ASP A 208 -3.27 -4.44 -0.50
C ASP A 208 -3.47 -5.58 -1.51
N GLY A 209 -4.46 -5.45 -2.41
CA GLY A 209 -4.81 -6.45 -3.40
C GLY A 209 -5.63 -7.62 -2.85
N LYS A 210 -6.09 -7.51 -1.60
CA LYS A 210 -7.00 -8.49 -1.00
C LYS A 210 -8.39 -8.33 -1.60
N VAL A 211 -8.96 -9.45 -2.04
CA VAL A 211 -10.34 -9.55 -2.53
C VAL A 211 -11.14 -10.41 -1.57
N ASN A 212 -12.32 -9.94 -1.21
CA ASN A 212 -13.27 -10.65 -0.38
C ASN A 212 -14.54 -10.94 -1.18
N LYS A 213 -15.10 -12.14 -1.01
CA LYS A 213 -16.41 -12.51 -1.53
C LYS A 213 -17.41 -12.58 -0.39
N ILE A 214 -18.47 -11.82 -0.50
CA ILE A 214 -19.56 -11.69 0.47
C ILE A 214 -20.83 -12.31 -0.13
N ASP A 215 -21.49 -13.20 0.60
CA ASP A 215 -22.77 -13.78 0.23
C ASP A 215 -23.87 -13.25 1.18
N LEU A 216 -24.74 -12.40 0.67
CA LEU A 216 -25.80 -11.78 1.45
C LEU A 216 -26.89 -12.78 1.91
N TRP A 217 -26.89 -14.00 1.41
CA TRP A 217 -27.86 -15.04 1.85
C TRP A 217 -27.41 -15.79 3.10
N GLN A 218 -26.18 -15.62 3.52
CA GLN A 218 -25.66 -16.24 4.73
C GLN A 218 -26.20 -15.59 6.00
N THR A 219 -26.05 -16.25 7.13
CA THR A 219 -26.26 -15.62 8.43
C THR A 219 -25.26 -14.48 8.63
N PRO A 220 -25.61 -13.43 9.40
CA PRO A 220 -24.75 -12.23 9.57
C PRO A 220 -23.30 -12.52 9.94
N ASP A 221 -23.04 -13.55 10.73
CA ASP A 221 -21.73 -13.99 11.18
C ASP A 221 -20.92 -14.77 10.14
N LYS A 222 -21.53 -15.13 8.99
CA LYS A 222 -20.94 -15.98 7.95
C LYS A 222 -20.99 -15.37 6.55
N MET A 223 -21.33 -14.10 6.42
CA MET A 223 -21.44 -13.46 5.10
C MET A 223 -20.11 -13.40 4.33
N LEU A 224 -18.96 -13.36 4.99
CA LEU A 224 -17.66 -13.52 4.33
C LEU A 224 -17.45 -15.00 3.98
N VAL A 225 -17.60 -15.33 2.69
CA VAL A 225 -17.52 -16.74 2.24
C VAL A 225 -16.16 -17.12 1.68
N ALA A 226 -15.41 -16.17 1.14
CA ALA A 226 -14.04 -16.40 0.67
C ALA A 226 -13.21 -15.12 0.65
N GLU A 227 -11.88 -15.29 0.71
CA GLU A 227 -10.92 -14.21 0.50
C GLU A 227 -9.70 -14.72 -0.28
N THR A 228 -9.05 -13.84 -1.02
CA THR A 228 -7.82 -14.15 -1.72
C THR A 228 -6.93 -12.91 -1.87
N GLN A 229 -5.63 -13.12 -2.09
CA GLN A 229 -4.69 -12.08 -2.46
C GLN A 229 -4.46 -12.16 -3.98
N MET A 230 -4.95 -11.20 -4.74
CA MET A 230 -4.89 -11.23 -6.21
C MET A 230 -3.77 -10.39 -6.81
N ALA A 231 -3.39 -9.32 -6.15
CA ALA A 231 -2.40 -8.38 -6.68
C ALA A 231 -1.79 -7.53 -5.57
N TYR A 232 -0.97 -6.57 -5.96
CA TYR A 232 -0.52 -5.48 -5.10
C TYR A 232 -1.00 -4.15 -5.70
N ASP A 233 -1.39 -3.20 -4.84
CA ASP A 233 -1.90 -1.88 -5.23
C ASP A 233 -3.05 -1.95 -6.26
N ALA A 234 -4.01 -2.82 -5.99
CA ALA A 234 -5.20 -2.94 -6.83
C ALA A 234 -6.11 -1.71 -6.69
N ARG A 235 -6.77 -1.33 -7.79
CA ARG A 235 -7.55 -0.11 -7.86
C ARG A 235 -9.00 -0.31 -8.21
N ASP A 236 -9.33 -1.38 -8.89
CA ASP A 236 -10.68 -1.71 -9.32
C ASP A 236 -10.86 -3.22 -9.52
N ILE A 237 -12.10 -3.64 -9.57
CA ILE A 237 -12.51 -5.02 -9.84
C ILE A 237 -13.70 -5.00 -10.79
N ALA A 238 -13.70 -5.90 -11.75
CA ALA A 238 -14.87 -6.19 -12.59
C ALA A 238 -15.49 -7.52 -12.15
N VAL A 239 -16.79 -7.55 -12.03
CA VAL A 239 -17.58 -8.73 -11.66
C VAL A 239 -18.51 -9.04 -12.82
N SER A 240 -18.48 -10.29 -13.28
CA SER A 240 -19.33 -10.79 -14.36
C SER A 240 -20.40 -11.72 -13.81
#